data_452d78b216a6ef6823ca1a47d78d4e89
#
_entry.id   452d78b216a6ef6823ca1a47d78d4e89
#
_cell.length_a   1.000
_cell.length_b   1.000
_cell.length_c   1.000
_cell.angle_alpha   90.00
_cell.angle_beta   90.00
_cell.angle_gamma   90.00
#
_symmetry.space_group_name_H-M   'P 1'
#
loop_
_entity.id
_entity.type
_entity.pdbx_description
1 polymer ?
#
loop_
_entity_poly.entity_id
_entity_poly.type
_entity_poly.pdbx_seq_one_letter_code
_entity_poly.pdbx_strand_id
1 'polypeptide(L)'
;MSEPLDIEKELEDGRKSGNQTFFKAENKNLLVVTRGHPFERDNFFNMIDSLGYDWSHIEHPAAQSFFKRDNLKKFDAILFYDMPGLNFEEINDESKFLIKPPEEYKNDFLDRLNEGMGCVFLHHSIAGWPLWDEYSNIIGGKFLYKSAKVRGKKSSDSGYRHFVNYKVFSINEHPITEGISDFEIEDELYLSHVFEEDINPILKSDYKFIRDNFYSATNALNGEMNSNEGWEHPDGSNIVGWTKYYKK
;
A
#
# COMPACT_ATOMS: atom_id res chain seq x y z
N MET A 1 -23.10 -29.23 -6.21
CA MET A 1 -21.91 -29.42 -5.36
C MET A 1 -20.75 -29.11 -6.28
N SER A 2 -20.03 -28.01 -6.05
CA SER A 2 -18.79 -27.70 -6.77
C SER A 2 -17.72 -28.71 -6.35
N GLU A 3 -16.97 -29.22 -7.31
CA GLU A 3 -15.82 -30.10 -7.00
C GLU A 3 -14.84 -29.36 -6.07
N PRO A 4 -14.19 -30.07 -5.15
CA PRO A 4 -13.19 -29.45 -4.27
C PRO A 4 -12.07 -28.87 -5.12
N LEU A 5 -11.63 -27.68 -4.76
CA LEU A 5 -10.55 -26.94 -5.40
C LEU A 5 -9.25 -27.80 -5.37
N ASP A 6 -8.73 -28.11 -6.54
CA ASP A 6 -7.43 -28.77 -6.66
C ASP A 6 -6.33 -27.70 -6.56
N ILE A 7 -5.87 -27.47 -5.32
CA ILE A 7 -4.88 -26.43 -4.99
C ILE A 7 -3.55 -26.64 -5.75
N GLU A 8 -3.14 -27.88 -6.00
CA GLU A 8 -1.90 -28.16 -6.75
C GLU A 8 -2.05 -27.76 -8.21
N LYS A 9 -3.20 -28.03 -8.80
CA LYS A 9 -3.52 -27.64 -10.18
C LYS A 9 -3.64 -26.12 -10.31
N GLU A 10 -4.29 -25.45 -9.37
CA GLU A 10 -4.37 -23.99 -9.39
C GLU A 10 -3.02 -23.32 -9.17
N LEU A 11 -2.15 -23.86 -8.32
CA LEU A 11 -0.77 -23.37 -8.16
C LEU A 11 0.06 -23.62 -9.42
N GLU A 12 -0.15 -24.74 -10.12
CA GLU A 12 0.54 -25.03 -11.38
C GLU A 12 0.02 -24.15 -12.52
N ASP A 13 -1.29 -23.94 -12.60
CA ASP A 13 -1.92 -23.04 -13.56
C ASP A 13 -1.56 -21.58 -13.26
N GLY A 14 -1.48 -21.19 -11.99
CA GLY A 14 -0.97 -19.89 -11.57
C GLY A 14 0.50 -19.65 -11.90
N ARG A 15 1.35 -20.70 -11.80
CA ARG A 15 2.75 -20.63 -12.25
C ARG A 15 2.86 -20.55 -13.77
N LYS A 16 1.98 -21.23 -14.50
CA LYS A 16 1.92 -21.19 -15.98
C LYS A 16 1.34 -19.86 -16.46
N SER A 17 0.30 -19.33 -15.81
CA SER A 17 -0.30 -18.04 -16.16
C SER A 17 0.58 -16.85 -15.79
N GLY A 18 1.42 -16.95 -14.76
CA GLY A 18 2.39 -15.92 -14.40
C GLY A 18 3.40 -15.59 -15.50
N ASN A 19 3.52 -16.45 -16.51
CA ASN A 19 4.34 -16.24 -17.70
C ASN A 19 3.52 -15.88 -18.96
N GLN A 20 2.19 -15.85 -18.87
CA GLN A 20 1.30 -15.56 -19.99
C GLN A 20 0.50 -14.29 -19.68
N THR A 21 1.12 -13.16 -19.92
CA THR A 21 0.37 -11.90 -19.96
C THR A 21 -0.30 -11.81 -21.32
N PHE A 22 -1.62 -11.95 -21.34
CA PHE A 22 -2.39 -11.73 -22.57
C PHE A 22 -2.61 -10.24 -22.72
N PHE A 23 -2.03 -9.66 -23.79
CA PHE A 23 -2.27 -8.28 -24.16
C PHE A 23 -3.34 -8.23 -25.22
N LYS A 24 -4.46 -7.58 -24.91
CA LYS A 24 -5.33 -7.05 -25.95
C LYS A 24 -4.79 -5.66 -26.29
N ALA A 25 -4.46 -5.45 -27.55
CA ALA A 25 -3.83 -4.21 -28.03
C ALA A 25 -4.68 -2.94 -27.85
N GLU A 26 -5.94 -3.08 -27.47
CA GLU A 26 -6.91 -1.99 -27.39
C GLU A 26 -7.25 -1.55 -25.94
N ASN A 27 -6.91 -2.35 -24.93
CA ASN A 27 -7.21 -2.05 -23.54
C ASN A 27 -5.97 -1.63 -22.76
N LYS A 28 -6.19 -0.80 -21.73
CA LYS A 28 -5.16 -0.49 -20.73
C LYS A 28 -4.88 -1.71 -19.87
N ASN A 29 -3.60 -1.97 -19.61
CA ASN A 29 -3.14 -3.08 -18.80
C ASN A 29 -2.74 -2.62 -17.40
N LEU A 30 -3.33 -3.21 -16.38
CA LEU A 30 -3.05 -2.94 -14.99
C LEU A 30 -2.28 -4.10 -14.35
N LEU A 31 -1.16 -3.82 -13.72
CA LEU A 31 -0.50 -4.79 -12.83
C LEU A 31 -1.00 -4.59 -11.41
N VAL A 32 -1.60 -5.62 -10.82
CA VAL A 32 -2.06 -5.62 -9.43
C VAL A 32 -1.05 -6.37 -8.57
N VAL A 33 -0.50 -5.70 -7.56
CA VAL A 33 0.50 -6.29 -6.63
C VAL A 33 -0.12 -6.37 -5.25
N THR A 34 -0.09 -7.56 -4.64
CA THR A 34 -0.66 -7.78 -3.31
C THR A 34 0.29 -8.53 -2.39
N ARG A 35 -0.14 -8.80 -1.16
CA ARG A 35 0.44 -9.58 -0.09
C ARG A 35 1.09 -8.74 1.03
N GLY A 36 1.28 -9.39 2.16
CA GLY A 36 1.83 -8.81 3.39
C GLY A 36 0.75 -8.52 4.43
N HIS A 37 -0.51 -8.47 4.00
CA HIS A 37 -1.68 -8.34 4.87
C HIS A 37 -2.86 -9.17 4.32
N PRO A 38 -3.67 -9.84 5.16
CA PRO A 38 -4.89 -10.51 4.72
C PRO A 38 -5.94 -9.49 4.26
N PHE A 39 -6.74 -9.84 3.26
CA PHE A 39 -7.84 -9.03 2.74
C PHE A 39 -8.93 -9.92 2.12
N GLU A 40 -10.11 -9.36 1.91
CA GLU A 40 -11.25 -10.02 1.28
C GLU A 40 -11.01 -10.15 -0.23
N ARG A 41 -10.38 -11.26 -0.65
CA ARG A 41 -9.90 -11.46 -2.02
C ARG A 41 -10.97 -11.33 -3.06
N ASP A 42 -12.12 -12.00 -2.87
CA ASP A 42 -13.19 -12.02 -3.87
C ASP A 42 -13.76 -10.62 -4.10
N ASN A 43 -14.02 -9.89 -3.02
CA ASN A 43 -14.53 -8.52 -3.10
C ASN A 43 -13.51 -7.59 -3.76
N PHE A 44 -12.23 -7.73 -3.42
CA PHE A 44 -11.16 -6.94 -4.01
C PHE A 44 -11.03 -7.19 -5.52
N PHE A 45 -10.97 -8.44 -5.96
CA PHE A 45 -10.83 -8.74 -7.39
C PHE A 45 -12.09 -8.44 -8.19
N ASN A 46 -13.27 -8.57 -7.61
CA ASN A 46 -14.53 -8.09 -8.22
C ASN A 46 -14.50 -6.57 -8.44
N MET A 47 -13.94 -5.81 -7.50
CA MET A 47 -13.71 -4.37 -7.68
C MET A 47 -12.73 -4.12 -8.84
N ILE A 48 -11.60 -4.83 -8.92
CA ILE A 48 -10.63 -4.69 -10.02
C ILE A 48 -11.29 -5.00 -11.37
N ASP A 49 -12.07 -6.07 -11.47
CA ASP A 49 -12.81 -6.42 -12.68
C ASP A 49 -13.78 -5.31 -13.13
N SER A 50 -14.41 -4.63 -12.17
CA SER A 50 -15.34 -3.53 -12.45
C SER A 50 -14.71 -2.29 -13.06
N LEU A 51 -13.37 -2.16 -12.99
CA LEU A 51 -12.63 -1.04 -13.60
C LEU A 51 -12.59 -1.10 -15.13
N GLY A 52 -12.90 -2.26 -15.72
CA GLY A 52 -12.95 -2.43 -17.17
C GLY A 52 -11.58 -2.42 -17.87
N TYR A 53 -10.50 -2.60 -17.12
CA TYR A 53 -9.14 -2.77 -17.65
C TYR A 53 -8.78 -4.25 -17.78
N ASP A 54 -7.87 -4.58 -18.70
CA ASP A 54 -7.18 -5.86 -18.62
C ASP A 54 -6.19 -5.78 -17.46
N TRP A 55 -6.08 -6.83 -16.66
CA TRP A 55 -5.18 -6.82 -15.51
C TRP A 55 -4.47 -8.15 -15.31
N SER A 56 -3.33 -8.09 -14.67
CA SER A 56 -2.55 -9.24 -14.21
C SER A 56 -2.23 -9.07 -12.74
N HIS A 57 -2.19 -10.17 -12.01
CA HIS A 57 -1.94 -10.19 -10.58
C HIS A 57 -0.62 -10.88 -10.24
N ILE A 58 0.12 -10.32 -9.29
CA ILE A 58 1.32 -10.91 -8.74
C ILE A 58 1.41 -10.62 -7.24
N GLU A 59 1.94 -11.56 -6.49
CA GLU A 59 2.17 -11.41 -5.05
C GLU A 59 3.66 -11.32 -4.72
N HIS A 60 4.00 -10.66 -3.60
CA HIS A 60 5.31 -10.79 -3.01
C HIS A 60 5.53 -12.23 -2.46
N PRO A 61 6.74 -12.80 -2.52
CA PRO A 61 7.99 -12.18 -3.02
C PRO A 61 8.18 -12.28 -4.55
N ALA A 62 7.30 -12.97 -5.28
CA ALA A 62 7.44 -13.14 -6.74
C ALA A 62 7.48 -11.80 -7.49
N ALA A 63 6.74 -10.79 -7.02
CA ALA A 63 6.78 -9.44 -7.56
C ALA A 63 8.20 -8.86 -7.60
N GLN A 64 9.05 -9.16 -6.60
CA GLN A 64 10.42 -8.65 -6.55
C GLN A 64 11.29 -9.13 -7.71
N SER A 65 11.07 -10.37 -8.18
CA SER A 65 11.78 -10.92 -9.34
C SER A 65 11.13 -10.52 -10.66
N PHE A 66 9.82 -10.27 -10.65
CA PHE A 66 9.04 -9.88 -11.82
C PHE A 66 9.28 -8.43 -12.22
N PHE A 67 9.60 -7.55 -11.27
CA PHE A 67 9.84 -6.12 -11.49
C PHE A 67 11.14 -5.90 -12.25
N LYS A 68 11.12 -6.32 -13.52
CA LYS A 68 12.12 -6.04 -14.53
C LYS A 68 11.56 -4.99 -15.49
N ARG A 69 12.38 -4.05 -15.90
CA ARG A 69 11.97 -2.97 -16.80
C ARG A 69 11.17 -3.48 -18.01
N ASP A 70 11.62 -4.58 -18.62
CA ASP A 70 10.95 -5.12 -19.81
C ASP A 70 9.61 -5.80 -19.50
N ASN A 71 9.43 -6.35 -18.31
CA ASN A 71 8.13 -6.84 -17.86
C ASN A 71 7.19 -5.67 -17.57
N LEU A 72 7.66 -4.67 -16.83
CA LEU A 72 6.85 -3.53 -16.43
C LEU A 72 6.41 -2.65 -17.62
N LYS A 73 7.16 -2.62 -18.73
CA LYS A 73 6.75 -1.94 -19.96
C LYS A 73 5.45 -2.46 -20.57
N LYS A 74 5.02 -3.65 -20.15
CA LYS A 74 3.79 -4.27 -20.63
C LYS A 74 2.54 -3.73 -19.96
N PHE A 75 2.70 -2.89 -18.93
CA PHE A 75 1.61 -2.32 -18.14
C PHE A 75 1.58 -0.80 -18.28
N ASP A 76 0.37 -0.26 -18.29
CA ASP A 76 0.11 1.18 -18.30
C ASP A 76 0.16 1.79 -16.90
N ALA A 77 -0.20 0.99 -15.87
CA ALA A 77 -0.17 1.39 -14.47
C ALA A 77 0.05 0.19 -13.54
N ILE A 78 0.42 0.48 -12.30
CA ILE A 78 0.54 -0.51 -11.24
C ILE A 78 -0.38 -0.10 -10.08
N LEU A 79 -1.18 -1.05 -9.59
CA LEU A 79 -1.96 -0.90 -8.37
C LEU A 79 -1.33 -1.77 -7.29
N PHE A 80 -0.94 -1.13 -6.19
CA PHE A 80 -0.38 -1.77 -5.02
C PHE A 80 -1.44 -1.86 -3.92
N TYR A 81 -1.68 -3.06 -3.44
CA TYR A 81 -2.40 -3.36 -2.20
C TYR A 81 -1.57 -4.38 -1.43
N ASP A 82 -0.40 -3.94 -1.02
CA ASP A 82 0.65 -4.79 -0.49
C ASP A 82 1.31 -4.16 0.74
N MET A 83 1.99 -4.96 1.52
CA MET A 83 2.76 -4.54 2.70
C MET A 83 4.08 -5.32 2.76
N PRO A 84 4.99 -5.12 1.79
CA PRO A 84 6.25 -5.84 1.72
C PRO A 84 7.31 -5.29 2.67
N GLY A 85 8.38 -6.05 2.87
CA GLY A 85 9.53 -5.65 3.68
C GLY A 85 9.41 -6.01 5.16
N LEU A 86 8.53 -6.96 5.50
CA LEU A 86 8.33 -7.49 6.84
C LEU A 86 8.55 -8.99 6.87
N ASN A 87 9.22 -9.48 7.92
CA ASN A 87 9.37 -10.88 8.23
C ASN A 87 8.74 -11.19 9.60
N PHE A 88 7.48 -11.55 9.61
CA PHE A 88 6.74 -11.83 10.84
C PHE A 88 7.24 -13.06 11.60
N GLU A 89 7.99 -13.98 10.96
CA GLU A 89 8.64 -15.09 11.64
C GLU A 89 9.78 -14.63 12.57
N GLU A 90 10.36 -13.47 12.28
CA GLU A 90 11.48 -12.86 13.01
C GLU A 90 11.04 -11.59 13.76
N ILE A 91 9.78 -11.50 14.17
CA ILE A 91 9.19 -10.30 14.81
C ILE A 91 9.96 -9.86 16.07
N ASN A 92 10.56 -10.81 16.78
CA ASN A 92 11.34 -10.58 18.00
C ASN A 92 12.81 -10.22 17.73
N ASP A 93 13.29 -10.32 16.50
CA ASP A 93 14.63 -9.93 16.08
C ASP A 93 14.57 -8.68 15.20
N GLU A 94 14.83 -7.51 15.79
CA GLU A 94 14.79 -6.23 15.08
C GLU A 94 15.67 -6.18 13.83
N SER A 95 16.78 -6.91 13.85
CA SER A 95 17.73 -6.93 12.72
C SER A 95 17.22 -7.73 11.54
N LYS A 96 16.20 -8.59 11.75
CA LYS A 96 15.63 -9.48 10.73
C LYS A 96 14.17 -9.21 10.43
N PHE A 97 13.44 -8.55 11.33
CA PHE A 97 12.02 -8.24 11.13
C PHE A 97 11.80 -7.33 9.92
N LEU A 98 12.60 -6.27 9.80
CA LEU A 98 12.50 -5.34 8.67
C LEU A 98 13.48 -5.73 7.57
N ILE A 99 12.97 -5.87 6.33
CA ILE A 99 13.72 -6.32 5.17
C ILE A 99 13.81 -5.21 4.13
N LYS A 100 14.99 -5.04 3.55
CA LYS A 100 15.18 -4.13 2.39
C LYS A 100 14.70 -4.80 1.11
N PRO A 101 14.13 -4.03 0.18
CA PRO A 101 13.89 -4.56 -1.16
C PRO A 101 15.22 -4.89 -1.87
N PRO A 102 15.21 -5.87 -2.80
CA PRO A 102 16.36 -6.11 -3.67
C PRO A 102 16.74 -4.86 -4.47
N GLU A 103 18.04 -4.60 -4.64
CA GLU A 103 18.51 -3.41 -5.36
C GLU A 103 18.01 -3.38 -6.82
N GLU A 104 17.95 -4.53 -7.47
CA GLU A 104 17.44 -4.64 -8.83
C GLU A 104 15.96 -4.24 -8.91
N TYR A 105 15.13 -4.75 -7.96
CA TYR A 105 13.72 -4.34 -7.85
C TYR A 105 13.56 -2.83 -7.72
N LYS A 106 14.36 -2.19 -6.85
CA LYS A 106 14.31 -0.74 -6.66
C LYS A 106 14.66 0.00 -7.95
N ASN A 107 15.76 -0.39 -8.57
CA ASN A 107 16.27 0.30 -9.77
C ASN A 107 15.29 0.19 -10.94
N ASP A 108 14.79 -1.00 -11.23
CA ASP A 108 13.84 -1.22 -12.30
C ASP A 108 12.51 -0.47 -12.07
N PHE A 109 12.04 -0.43 -10.81
CA PHE A 109 10.84 0.33 -10.45
C PHE A 109 11.05 1.84 -10.59
N LEU A 110 12.17 2.37 -10.08
CA LEU A 110 12.51 3.79 -10.21
C LEU A 110 12.68 4.21 -11.67
N ASP A 111 13.29 3.38 -12.50
CA ASP A 111 13.43 3.64 -13.94
C ASP A 111 12.06 3.77 -14.61
N ARG A 112 11.12 2.87 -14.27
CA ARG A 112 9.76 2.93 -14.81
C ARG A 112 8.98 4.16 -14.32
N LEU A 113 9.14 4.55 -13.06
CA LEU A 113 8.55 5.79 -12.55
C LEU A 113 9.11 7.02 -13.28
N ASN A 114 10.42 7.06 -13.50
CA ASN A 114 11.07 8.15 -14.24
C ASN A 114 10.62 8.20 -15.72
N GLU A 115 10.20 7.07 -16.29
CA GLU A 115 9.61 6.97 -17.64
C GLU A 115 8.12 7.35 -17.67
N GLY A 116 7.50 7.64 -16.50
CA GLY A 116 6.11 8.09 -16.39
C GLY A 116 5.09 7.00 -16.07
N MET A 117 5.51 5.86 -15.52
CA MET A 117 4.60 4.82 -15.01
C MET A 117 3.68 5.40 -13.94
N GLY A 118 2.36 5.26 -14.14
CA GLY A 118 1.36 5.57 -13.13
C GLY A 118 1.29 4.51 -12.05
N CYS A 119 1.12 4.93 -10.80
CA CYS A 119 0.95 4.02 -9.66
C CYS A 119 -0.23 4.45 -8.79
N VAL A 120 -0.97 3.46 -8.30
CA VAL A 120 -2.00 3.63 -7.26
C VAL A 120 -1.55 2.81 -6.06
N PHE A 121 -1.49 3.44 -4.89
CA PHE A 121 -1.13 2.79 -3.63
C PHE A 121 -2.36 2.79 -2.73
N LEU A 122 -2.84 1.61 -2.36
CA LEU A 122 -3.97 1.46 -1.46
C LEU A 122 -3.47 1.21 -0.04
N HIS A 123 -4.14 1.79 0.91
CA HIS A 123 -4.04 1.72 2.36
C HIS A 123 -2.74 1.08 2.92
N HIS A 124 -2.62 -0.26 2.90
CA HIS A 124 -1.48 -0.97 3.47
C HIS A 124 -0.13 -0.65 2.81
N SER A 125 -0.14 -0.19 1.57
CA SER A 125 1.11 0.10 0.85
C SER A 125 1.94 1.21 1.49
N ILE A 126 1.33 2.13 2.26
CA ILE A 126 2.08 3.15 3.03
C ILE A 126 2.99 2.53 4.11
N ALA A 127 2.68 1.30 4.55
CA ALA A 127 3.43 0.53 5.53
C ALA A 127 4.47 -0.41 4.89
N GLY A 128 4.51 -0.48 3.57
CA GLY A 128 5.47 -1.30 2.81
C GLY A 128 6.88 -0.72 2.82
N TRP A 129 7.86 -1.59 2.58
CA TRP A 129 9.30 -1.27 2.46
C TRP A 129 9.84 -0.27 3.50
N PRO A 130 9.68 -0.53 4.79
CA PRO A 130 9.99 0.43 5.87
C PRO A 130 11.46 0.88 5.88
N LEU A 131 12.37 0.08 5.33
CA LEU A 131 13.80 0.39 5.21
C LEU A 131 14.19 1.04 3.86
N TRP A 132 13.22 1.47 3.06
CA TRP A 132 13.48 2.17 1.80
C TRP A 132 12.86 3.57 1.81
N ASP A 133 13.64 4.55 2.21
CA ASP A 133 13.16 5.94 2.38
C ASP A 133 12.62 6.55 1.08
N GLU A 134 13.19 6.18 -0.09
CA GLU A 134 12.68 6.66 -1.37
C GLU A 134 11.25 6.16 -1.67
N TYR A 135 10.89 4.95 -1.19
CA TYR A 135 9.52 4.44 -1.33
C TYR A 135 8.52 5.34 -0.59
N SER A 136 8.86 5.80 0.60
CA SER A 136 8.01 6.76 1.32
C SER A 136 7.91 8.11 0.62
N ASN A 137 8.97 8.55 -0.05
CA ASN A 137 8.93 9.76 -0.88
C ASN A 137 8.08 9.56 -2.14
N ILE A 138 8.06 8.37 -2.73
CA ILE A 138 7.19 8.04 -3.88
C ILE A 138 5.73 8.13 -3.46
N ILE A 139 5.36 7.48 -2.35
CA ILE A 139 3.97 7.46 -1.85
C ILE A 139 3.55 8.84 -1.31
N GLY A 140 4.44 9.57 -0.65
CA GLY A 140 4.13 10.82 0.05
C GLY A 140 3.75 10.62 1.51
N GLY A 141 4.15 9.50 2.11
CA GLY A 141 3.90 9.19 3.51
C GLY A 141 4.69 7.97 3.99
N LYS A 142 4.69 7.72 5.30
CA LYS A 142 5.42 6.59 5.89
C LYS A 142 4.73 6.10 7.15
N PHE A 143 4.50 4.80 7.23
CA PHE A 143 4.13 4.12 8.47
C PHE A 143 5.40 3.61 9.17
N LEU A 144 5.50 3.80 10.48
CA LEU A 144 6.61 3.35 11.31
C LEU A 144 6.15 2.25 12.25
N TYR A 145 6.76 1.07 12.14
CA TYR A 145 6.52 -0.05 13.08
C TYR A 145 7.18 0.16 14.45
N LYS A 146 8.25 0.94 14.49
CA LYS A 146 9.01 1.35 15.68
C LYS A 146 9.46 2.79 15.50
N SER A 147 9.78 3.46 16.59
CA SER A 147 10.35 4.82 16.55
C SER A 147 11.59 4.86 15.66
N ALA A 148 11.62 5.75 14.69
CA ALA A 148 12.72 5.87 13.72
C ALA A 148 12.93 7.33 13.30
N LYS A 149 13.89 7.57 12.42
CA LYS A 149 14.04 8.87 11.77
C LYS A 149 13.23 8.93 10.48
N VAL A 150 12.43 9.97 10.34
CA VAL A 150 11.71 10.32 9.10
C VAL A 150 12.24 11.68 8.65
N ARG A 151 12.82 11.77 7.45
CA ARG A 151 13.38 13.01 6.90
C ARG A 151 14.35 13.71 7.88
N GLY A 152 15.17 12.91 8.57
CA GLY A 152 16.19 13.39 9.52
C GLY A 152 15.66 13.73 10.93
N LYS A 153 14.36 13.74 11.17
CA LYS A 153 13.76 13.98 12.49
C LYS A 153 13.37 12.67 13.16
N LYS A 154 13.65 12.55 14.48
CA LYS A 154 13.18 11.42 15.27
C LYS A 154 11.66 11.49 15.41
N SER A 155 10.99 10.37 15.15
CA SER A 155 9.54 10.23 15.21
C SER A 155 9.16 8.99 16.00
N SER A 156 8.02 9.04 16.67
CA SER A 156 7.40 7.87 17.30
C SER A 156 6.96 6.88 16.23
N ASP A 157 6.70 5.64 16.63
CA ASP A 157 6.00 4.67 15.80
C ASP A 157 4.59 5.13 15.48
N SER A 158 4.07 4.65 14.36
CA SER A 158 2.73 4.97 13.88
C SER A 158 1.65 4.28 14.69
N GLY A 159 0.42 4.76 14.55
CA GLY A 159 -0.76 4.17 15.14
C GLY A 159 -1.67 3.53 14.10
N TYR A 160 -2.50 2.60 14.54
CA TYR A 160 -3.56 1.97 13.76
C TYR A 160 -4.88 1.95 14.53
N ARG A 161 -5.99 1.91 13.81
CA ARG A 161 -7.32 1.73 14.40
C ARG A 161 -8.23 1.00 13.42
N HIS A 162 -8.65 -0.22 13.76
CA HIS A 162 -9.60 -1.01 12.97
C HIS A 162 -11.04 -0.57 13.19
N PHE A 163 -11.91 -0.85 12.22
CA PHE A 163 -13.37 -0.71 12.30
C PHE A 163 -13.83 0.70 12.72
N VAL A 164 -13.27 1.71 12.04
CA VAL A 164 -13.64 3.11 12.26
C VAL A 164 -14.70 3.52 11.26
N ASN A 165 -15.83 4.01 11.76
CA ASN A 165 -16.82 4.69 10.91
C ASN A 165 -16.43 6.16 10.78
N TYR A 166 -16.25 6.64 9.57
CA TYR A 166 -15.92 8.04 9.30
C TYR A 166 -16.46 8.49 7.96
N LYS A 167 -16.59 9.81 7.83
CA LYS A 167 -17.00 10.43 6.59
C LYS A 167 -15.79 10.93 5.80
N VAL A 168 -15.80 10.69 4.51
CA VAL A 168 -14.78 11.17 3.57
C VAL A 168 -15.34 12.31 2.73
N PHE A 169 -14.53 13.36 2.60
CA PHE A 169 -14.87 14.57 1.85
C PHE A 169 -13.88 14.78 0.71
N SER A 170 -14.39 15.15 -0.46
CA SER A 170 -13.55 15.75 -1.51
C SER A 170 -13.19 17.17 -1.13
N ILE A 171 -11.90 17.51 -1.16
CA ILE A 171 -11.42 18.82 -0.67
C ILE A 171 -10.86 19.72 -1.76
N ASN A 172 -10.52 19.19 -2.91
CA ASN A 172 -10.03 19.94 -4.06
C ASN A 172 -10.66 19.40 -5.35
N GLU A 173 -10.88 20.28 -6.32
CA GLU A 173 -11.27 19.86 -7.66
C GLU A 173 -10.14 19.08 -8.31
N HIS A 174 -10.41 17.83 -8.64
CA HIS A 174 -9.45 16.95 -9.30
C HIS A 174 -10.17 15.93 -10.18
N PRO A 175 -9.64 15.56 -11.36
CA PRO A 175 -10.28 14.55 -12.23
C PRO A 175 -10.58 13.21 -11.54
N ILE A 176 -9.77 12.80 -10.55
CA ILE A 176 -9.98 11.57 -9.77
C ILE A 176 -11.23 11.66 -8.89
N THR A 177 -11.59 12.85 -8.42
CA THR A 177 -12.75 13.07 -7.52
C THR A 177 -13.95 13.66 -8.25
N GLU A 178 -13.90 13.83 -9.58
CA GLU A 178 -15.01 14.30 -10.37
C GLU A 178 -16.21 13.36 -10.25
N GLY A 179 -17.37 13.89 -9.86
CA GLY A 179 -18.60 13.13 -9.64
C GLY A 179 -18.64 12.32 -8.34
N ILE A 180 -17.61 12.35 -7.51
CA ILE A 180 -17.62 11.72 -6.19
C ILE A 180 -18.24 12.68 -5.19
N SER A 181 -19.36 12.29 -4.58
CA SER A 181 -19.95 12.95 -3.42
C SER A 181 -19.26 12.50 -2.14
N ASP A 182 -19.41 13.28 -1.06
CA ASP A 182 -19.02 12.82 0.27
C ASP A 182 -19.67 11.48 0.60
N PHE A 183 -18.93 10.58 1.26
CA PHE A 183 -19.42 9.27 1.61
C PHE A 183 -18.98 8.83 3.01
N GLU A 184 -19.71 7.90 3.59
CA GLU A 184 -19.35 7.23 4.85
C GLU A 184 -18.76 5.86 4.55
N ILE A 185 -17.76 5.47 5.34
CA ILE A 185 -17.08 4.19 5.23
C ILE A 185 -16.72 3.67 6.62
N GLU A 186 -16.76 2.36 6.79
CA GLU A 186 -16.12 1.68 7.91
C GLU A 186 -14.84 1.01 7.40
N ASP A 187 -13.68 1.45 7.93
CA ASP A 187 -12.38 0.91 7.51
C ASP A 187 -11.34 1.07 8.61
N GLU A 188 -10.11 0.61 8.34
CA GLU A 188 -8.95 0.88 9.17
C GLU A 188 -8.37 2.26 8.86
N LEU A 189 -7.87 2.94 9.88
CA LEU A 189 -7.13 4.19 9.75
C LEU A 189 -5.73 4.07 10.37
N TYR A 190 -4.76 4.76 9.76
CA TYR A 190 -3.39 4.87 10.25
C TYR A 190 -3.05 6.29 10.70
N LEU A 191 -2.61 6.43 11.95
CA LEU A 191 -1.92 7.63 12.43
C LEU A 191 -0.45 7.51 12.02
N SER A 192 -0.16 7.90 10.79
CA SER A 192 1.15 7.77 10.15
C SER A 192 1.65 9.12 9.63
N HIS A 193 2.89 9.17 9.15
CA HIS A 193 3.39 10.38 8.50
C HIS A 193 2.76 10.57 7.13
N VAL A 194 2.14 11.70 6.90
CA VAL A 194 1.73 12.22 5.59
C VAL A 194 2.59 13.45 5.29
N PHE A 195 3.25 13.45 4.14
CA PHE A 195 4.16 14.53 3.73
C PHE A 195 3.37 15.61 2.99
N GLU A 196 2.54 16.36 3.75
CA GLU A 196 1.55 17.29 3.21
C GLU A 196 2.15 18.34 2.29
N GLU A 197 3.41 18.73 2.51
CA GLU A 197 4.14 19.67 1.69
C GLU A 197 4.51 19.14 0.29
N ASP A 198 4.46 17.83 0.09
CA ASP A 198 4.89 17.16 -1.15
C ASP A 198 3.73 16.53 -1.93
N ILE A 199 2.51 16.64 -1.44
CA ILE A 199 1.33 15.99 -2.02
C ILE A 199 0.29 17.00 -2.46
N ASN A 200 -0.61 16.58 -3.33
CA ASN A 200 -1.85 17.30 -3.63
C ASN A 200 -3.01 16.54 -2.98
N PRO A 201 -3.52 16.98 -1.82
CA PRO A 201 -4.59 16.29 -1.12
C PRO A 201 -5.90 16.42 -1.89
N ILE A 202 -6.65 15.31 -2.01
CA ILE A 202 -7.93 15.24 -2.72
C ILE A 202 -9.08 14.73 -1.85
N LEU A 203 -8.77 13.94 -0.82
CA LEU A 203 -9.76 13.41 0.13
C LEU A 203 -9.27 13.61 1.57
N LYS A 204 -10.19 13.97 2.45
CA LYS A 204 -9.95 14.03 3.90
C LYS A 204 -11.07 13.33 4.67
N SER A 205 -10.74 12.91 5.90
CA SER A 205 -11.67 12.32 6.86
C SER A 205 -12.11 13.34 7.90
N ASP A 206 -13.30 13.18 8.48
CA ASP A 206 -13.74 13.90 9.69
C ASP A 206 -13.21 13.27 10.99
N TYR A 207 -12.55 12.11 10.91
CA TYR A 207 -11.98 11.44 12.08
C TYR A 207 -10.85 12.26 12.69
N LYS A 208 -10.71 12.18 14.01
CA LYS A 208 -9.65 12.92 14.73
C LYS A 208 -8.40 12.07 14.84
N PHE A 209 -7.36 12.47 14.14
CA PHE A 209 -6.05 11.80 14.13
C PHE A 209 -5.21 12.26 15.32
N ILE A 210 -5.69 11.97 16.52
CA ILE A 210 -5.02 12.22 17.80
C ILE A 210 -4.61 10.90 18.44
N ARG A 211 -3.56 10.91 19.24
CA ARG A 211 -2.97 9.74 19.91
C ARG A 211 -4.01 8.86 20.60
N ASP A 212 -4.98 9.45 21.29
CA ASP A 212 -5.97 8.69 22.09
C ASP A 212 -6.94 7.87 21.25
N ASN A 213 -7.06 8.15 19.97
CA ASN A 213 -7.92 7.44 19.03
C ASN A 213 -7.23 6.26 18.32
N PHE A 214 -5.94 6.05 18.55
CA PHE A 214 -5.15 5.04 17.87
C PHE A 214 -4.38 4.16 18.85
N TYR A 215 -3.89 3.03 18.37
CA TYR A 215 -3.07 2.08 19.08
C TYR A 215 -1.66 2.05 18.50
N SER A 216 -0.64 1.90 19.35
CA SER A 216 0.76 1.87 18.96
C SER A 216 1.09 0.63 18.13
N ALA A 217 1.79 0.83 17.00
CA ALA A 217 2.34 -0.27 16.21
C ALA A 217 3.40 -1.05 16.99
N THR A 218 4.24 -0.37 17.78
CA THR A 218 5.25 -1.01 18.63
C THR A 218 4.60 -1.90 19.70
N ASN A 219 3.55 -1.42 20.39
CA ASN A 219 2.85 -2.22 21.38
C ASN A 219 2.25 -3.48 20.75
N ALA A 220 1.64 -3.35 19.54
CA ALA A 220 1.11 -4.48 18.80
C ALA A 220 2.20 -5.52 18.45
N LEU A 221 3.38 -5.07 18.00
CA LEU A 221 4.51 -5.95 17.72
C LEU A 221 5.02 -6.68 18.98
N ASN A 222 4.87 -6.07 20.16
CA ASN A 222 5.22 -6.66 21.45
C ASN A 222 4.13 -7.60 21.99
N GLY A 223 3.04 -7.81 21.25
CA GLY A 223 1.91 -8.65 21.65
C GLY A 223 0.81 -7.91 22.43
N GLU A 224 0.95 -6.60 22.62
CA GLU A 224 -0.02 -5.74 23.31
C GLU A 224 -0.99 -5.11 22.31
N MET A 225 -1.80 -5.96 21.67
CA MET A 225 -2.76 -5.51 20.68
C MET A 225 -3.76 -4.50 21.25
N ASN A 226 -4.12 -3.51 20.44
CA ASN A 226 -5.10 -2.47 20.79
C ASN A 226 -4.71 -1.67 22.06
N SER A 227 -3.40 -1.46 22.25
CA SER A 227 -2.84 -0.68 23.35
C SER A 227 -2.16 0.59 22.86
N ASN A 228 -2.37 1.67 23.59
CA ASN A 228 -1.61 2.93 23.46
C ASN A 228 -0.95 3.31 24.80
N GLU A 229 -0.80 2.37 25.72
CA GLU A 229 -0.17 2.59 27.02
C GLU A 229 1.31 2.98 26.82
N GLY A 230 1.74 4.05 27.48
CA GLY A 230 3.10 4.57 27.37
C GLY A 230 3.51 5.12 26.01
N TRP A 231 2.59 5.14 25.05
CA TRP A 231 2.84 5.64 23.69
C TRP A 231 2.52 7.14 23.59
N GLU A 232 3.42 7.88 22.98
CA GLU A 232 3.28 9.30 22.69
C GLU A 232 3.40 9.54 21.18
N HIS A 233 2.42 10.26 20.63
CA HIS A 233 2.42 10.62 19.22
C HIS A 233 1.79 12.01 19.04
N PRO A 234 2.36 12.87 18.20
CA PRO A 234 1.72 14.14 17.85
C PRO A 234 0.44 13.91 17.06
N ASP A 235 -0.42 14.91 17.01
CA ASP A 235 -1.58 14.88 16.13
C ASP A 235 -1.13 14.65 14.67
N GLY A 236 -1.87 13.82 13.94
CA GLY A 236 -1.59 13.47 12.56
C GLY A 236 -2.49 14.17 11.55
N SER A 237 -2.21 13.90 10.29
CA SER A 237 -3.01 14.38 9.17
C SER A 237 -4.31 13.60 9.04
N ASN A 238 -5.41 14.30 8.77
CA ASN A 238 -6.69 13.69 8.40
C ASN A 238 -6.88 13.53 6.89
N ILE A 239 -5.83 13.74 6.10
CA ILE A 239 -5.81 13.49 4.67
C ILE A 239 -5.75 11.98 4.46
N VAL A 240 -6.75 11.43 3.74
CA VAL A 240 -6.88 9.99 3.47
C VAL A 240 -6.73 9.65 1.99
N GLY A 241 -6.63 10.65 1.13
CA GLY A 241 -6.37 10.47 -0.29
C GLY A 241 -5.65 11.66 -0.90
N TRP A 242 -4.63 11.37 -1.71
CA TRP A 242 -3.82 12.39 -2.37
C TRP A 242 -3.24 11.92 -3.69
N THR A 243 -2.80 12.88 -4.49
CA THR A 243 -1.98 12.64 -5.67
C THR A 243 -0.60 13.25 -5.51
N LYS A 244 0.36 12.72 -6.22
CA LYS A 244 1.74 13.18 -6.19
C LYS A 244 2.43 12.91 -7.52
N TYR A 245 3.23 13.87 -7.97
CA TYR A 245 4.19 13.65 -9.05
C TYR A 245 5.56 13.29 -8.45
N TYR A 246 6.16 12.20 -8.94
CA TYR A 246 7.48 11.80 -8.52
C TYR A 246 8.53 12.50 -9.38
N LYS A 247 9.41 13.28 -8.76
CA LYS A 247 10.54 14.01 -9.40
C LYS A 247 10.16 14.90 -10.60
N LYS A 248 9.03 15.57 -10.52
CA LYS A 248 8.68 16.65 -11.47
C LYS A 248 8.81 18.01 -10.81
#